data_5008cf8a5329b2d4da97f835b2d9b61d
#
_entry.id   5008cf8a5329b2d4da97f835b2d9b61d
#
_cell.length_a   1.000
_cell.length_b   1.000
_cell.length_c   1.000
_cell.angle_alpha   90.00
_cell.angle_beta   90.00
_cell.angle_gamma   90.00
#
_symmetry.space_group_name_H-M   'P 1'
#
loop_
_entity.id
_entity.type
_entity.pdbx_description
1 polymer ?
#
loop_
_entity_poly.entity_id
_entity_poly.type
_entity_poly.pdbx_seq_one_letter_code
_entity_poly.pdbx_strand_id
1 'polypeptide(L)'
;YDVRSSITLESLSGTGEVRLSSGGTLTLDSSSDISFNGIFSGQGALTKEGSNELTLLGTNTHYGSTNVNTGNLTVKGFLGNTNLTIAAGSTYSVEGGDDTIGFISGAGNIHIPSGVTLTTSTNSNTNFSGVISGPSGDIGGNLTKSGNGNLTLSGINTYAGSTTIRGGTISISADSGLGAVPGSATAGHLTLNGGTLEAKASFTLNPNREISLG
;
A
#
# COMPACT_ATOMS: atom_id res chain seq x y z
N TYR A 1 -19.03 -12.49 -12.88
CA TYR A 1 -18.54 -13.82 -12.50
C TYR A 1 -18.43 -13.93 -10.98
N ASP A 2 -18.83 -15.06 -10.38
CA ASP A 2 -18.83 -15.25 -8.93
C ASP A 2 -17.83 -16.35 -8.54
N VAL A 3 -16.79 -15.97 -7.80
CA VAL A 3 -15.74 -16.84 -7.28
C VAL A 3 -16.12 -17.27 -5.87
N ARG A 4 -16.62 -18.51 -5.73
CA ARG A 4 -17.10 -19.09 -4.46
C ARG A 4 -16.12 -20.06 -3.81
N SER A 5 -15.09 -20.45 -4.53
CA SER A 5 -14.00 -21.32 -4.09
C SER A 5 -12.69 -20.86 -4.71
N SER A 6 -11.58 -21.50 -4.38
CA SER A 6 -10.30 -21.13 -4.98
C SER A 6 -10.26 -21.52 -6.46
N ILE A 7 -9.89 -20.58 -7.31
CA ILE A 7 -9.69 -20.76 -8.75
C ILE A 7 -8.44 -20.02 -9.20
N THR A 8 -7.71 -20.60 -10.13
CA THR A 8 -6.57 -19.97 -10.79
C THR A 8 -6.91 -19.70 -12.26
N LEU A 9 -6.63 -18.49 -12.71
CA LEU A 9 -6.77 -18.07 -14.12
C LEU A 9 -5.42 -17.57 -14.62
N GLU A 10 -5.10 -17.93 -15.86
CA GLU A 10 -3.92 -17.44 -16.59
C GLU A 10 -4.18 -16.12 -17.31
N SER A 11 -5.45 -15.74 -17.48
CA SER A 11 -5.83 -14.49 -18.12
C SER A 11 -7.16 -13.99 -17.60
N LEU A 12 -7.33 -12.66 -17.61
CA LEU A 12 -8.57 -12.00 -17.28
C LEU A 12 -8.67 -10.71 -18.09
N SER A 13 -9.80 -10.48 -18.72
CA SER A 13 -10.07 -9.26 -19.50
C SER A 13 -11.55 -8.86 -19.43
N GLY A 14 -11.86 -7.66 -19.89
CA GLY A 14 -13.22 -7.15 -19.94
C GLY A 14 -13.52 -6.08 -18.91
N THR A 15 -14.79 -5.67 -18.84
CA THR A 15 -15.30 -4.55 -18.04
C THR A 15 -16.34 -4.97 -17.00
N GLY A 16 -16.58 -6.28 -16.88
CA GLY A 16 -17.60 -6.82 -15.99
C GLY A 16 -17.14 -6.91 -14.53
N GLU A 17 -18.06 -7.34 -13.68
CA GLU A 17 -17.80 -7.58 -12.28
C GLU A 17 -17.31 -9.02 -12.05
N VAL A 18 -16.24 -9.15 -11.25
CA VAL A 18 -15.80 -10.41 -10.64
C VAL A 18 -16.05 -10.31 -9.14
N ARG A 19 -17.06 -11.04 -8.68
CA ARG A 19 -17.38 -11.09 -7.26
C ARG A 19 -16.55 -12.18 -6.57
N LEU A 20 -15.79 -11.77 -5.59
CA LEU A 20 -15.02 -12.67 -4.73
C LEU A 20 -15.88 -12.97 -3.49
N SER A 21 -16.53 -14.11 -3.47
CA SER A 21 -17.37 -14.51 -2.34
C SER A 21 -16.54 -14.91 -1.12
N SER A 22 -17.11 -14.84 0.06
CA SER A 22 -16.44 -15.25 1.30
C SER A 22 -15.93 -16.69 1.18
N GLY A 23 -14.66 -16.92 1.48
CA GLY A 23 -13.96 -18.18 1.31
C GLY A 23 -13.47 -18.47 -0.12
N GLY A 24 -13.87 -17.66 -1.11
CA GLY A 24 -13.34 -17.74 -2.47
C GLY A 24 -12.00 -17.02 -2.60
N THR A 25 -11.12 -17.57 -3.40
CA THR A 25 -9.85 -16.94 -3.77
C THR A 25 -9.69 -16.98 -5.27
N LEU A 26 -9.52 -15.84 -5.89
CA LEU A 26 -9.07 -15.75 -7.28
C LEU A 26 -7.56 -15.58 -7.31
N THR A 27 -6.88 -16.52 -7.94
CA THR A 27 -5.46 -16.41 -8.26
C THR A 27 -5.29 -16.06 -9.73
N LEU A 28 -4.56 -15.00 -10.01
CA LEU A 28 -4.14 -14.63 -11.36
C LEU A 28 -2.66 -14.99 -11.51
N ASP A 29 -2.40 -16.08 -12.25
CA ASP A 29 -1.07 -16.63 -12.51
C ASP A 29 -0.82 -16.61 -14.02
N SER A 30 -0.34 -15.50 -14.53
CA SER A 30 -0.17 -15.27 -15.96
C SER A 30 1.28 -15.21 -16.36
N SER A 31 1.57 -15.77 -17.54
CA SER A 31 2.85 -15.61 -18.24
C SER A 31 2.94 -14.33 -19.07
N SER A 32 1.87 -13.52 -19.10
CA SER A 32 1.77 -12.25 -19.83
C SER A 32 1.12 -11.19 -18.95
N ASP A 33 1.33 -9.92 -19.29
CA ASP A 33 0.69 -8.81 -18.58
C ASP A 33 -0.84 -8.89 -18.74
N ILE A 34 -1.55 -8.64 -17.63
CA ILE A 34 -3.00 -8.57 -17.58
C ILE A 34 -3.42 -7.12 -17.33
N SER A 35 -4.39 -6.64 -18.12
CA SER A 35 -5.07 -5.38 -17.88
C SER A 35 -6.58 -5.64 -17.74
N PHE A 36 -7.13 -5.38 -16.55
CA PHE A 36 -8.52 -5.62 -16.22
C PHE A 36 -9.27 -4.31 -15.97
N ASN A 37 -10.25 -4.04 -16.82
CA ASN A 37 -11.09 -2.83 -16.77
C ASN A 37 -12.36 -3.00 -15.92
N GLY A 38 -12.63 -4.22 -15.48
CA GLY A 38 -13.77 -4.52 -14.62
C GLY A 38 -13.48 -4.20 -13.15
N ILE A 39 -14.35 -4.67 -12.29
CA ILE A 39 -14.26 -4.46 -10.85
C ILE A 39 -14.19 -5.79 -10.11
N PHE A 40 -13.38 -5.83 -9.07
CA PHE A 40 -13.45 -6.86 -8.04
C PHE A 40 -14.33 -6.38 -6.90
N SER A 41 -15.26 -7.21 -6.44
CA SER A 41 -16.14 -6.94 -5.30
C SER A 41 -16.18 -8.11 -4.33
N GLY A 42 -16.75 -7.92 -3.14
CA GLY A 42 -17.03 -8.97 -2.17
C GLY A 42 -15.95 -9.20 -1.13
N GLN A 43 -16.01 -10.35 -0.43
CA GLN A 43 -15.23 -10.64 0.79
C GLN A 43 -14.10 -11.63 0.56
N GLY A 44 -14.01 -12.22 -0.62
CA GLY A 44 -12.98 -13.18 -0.98
C GLY A 44 -11.64 -12.55 -1.27
N ALA A 45 -10.62 -13.37 -1.48
CA ALA A 45 -9.25 -12.93 -1.69
C ALA A 45 -8.90 -12.81 -3.17
N LEU A 46 -8.01 -11.87 -3.48
CA LEU A 46 -7.30 -11.77 -4.74
C LEU A 46 -5.83 -12.11 -4.52
N THR A 47 -5.29 -13.02 -5.31
CA THR A 47 -3.87 -13.37 -5.29
C THR A 47 -3.26 -13.14 -6.66
N LYS A 48 -2.20 -12.37 -6.72
CA LYS A 48 -1.38 -12.15 -7.90
C LYS A 48 -0.16 -13.05 -7.84
N GLU A 49 -0.08 -13.96 -8.80
CA GLU A 49 1.08 -14.83 -9.08
C GLU A 49 1.65 -14.50 -10.47
N GLY A 50 2.72 -15.22 -10.86
CA GLY A 50 3.42 -14.96 -12.12
C GLY A 50 4.25 -13.68 -12.09
N SER A 51 5.35 -13.65 -12.83
CA SER A 51 6.34 -12.54 -12.81
C SER A 51 5.88 -11.27 -13.53
N ASN A 52 4.76 -11.32 -14.24
CA ASN A 52 4.27 -10.24 -15.10
C ASN A 52 3.42 -9.23 -14.31
N GLU A 53 2.97 -8.20 -15.00
CA GLU A 53 2.16 -7.14 -14.41
C GLU A 53 0.65 -7.48 -14.44
N LEU A 54 -0.04 -7.19 -13.34
CA LEU A 54 -1.49 -7.07 -13.29
C LEU A 54 -1.85 -5.60 -13.11
N THR A 55 -2.50 -5.01 -14.12
CA THR A 55 -3.04 -3.65 -14.04
C THR A 55 -4.55 -3.68 -13.78
N LEU A 56 -5.00 -3.04 -12.70
CA LEU A 56 -6.40 -2.85 -12.36
C LEU A 56 -6.82 -1.42 -12.68
N LEU A 57 -7.76 -1.27 -13.61
CA LEU A 57 -8.24 0.03 -14.12
C LEU A 57 -9.56 0.45 -13.46
N GLY A 58 -10.33 -0.50 -12.93
CA GLY A 58 -11.62 -0.25 -12.32
C GLY A 58 -11.55 0.15 -10.86
N THR A 59 -12.66 0.63 -10.32
CA THR A 59 -12.84 0.91 -8.90
C THR A 59 -13.21 -0.39 -8.17
N ASN A 60 -12.22 -1.05 -7.59
CA ASN A 60 -12.44 -2.30 -6.87
C ASN A 60 -12.99 -2.04 -5.48
N THR A 61 -13.90 -2.89 -5.03
CA THR A 61 -14.61 -2.76 -3.76
C THR A 61 -14.53 -4.03 -2.90
N HIS A 62 -13.68 -4.98 -3.29
CA HIS A 62 -13.46 -6.16 -2.46
C HIS A 62 -12.69 -5.77 -1.19
N TYR A 63 -13.03 -6.43 -0.09
CA TYR A 63 -12.41 -6.18 1.22
C TYR A 63 -11.84 -7.45 1.88
N GLY A 64 -11.73 -8.53 1.14
CA GLY A 64 -10.87 -9.65 1.49
C GLY A 64 -9.39 -9.27 1.36
N SER A 65 -8.50 -10.24 1.44
CA SER A 65 -7.07 -9.95 1.26
C SER A 65 -6.69 -9.82 -0.21
N THR A 66 -5.72 -8.94 -0.47
CA THR A 66 -4.99 -8.89 -1.74
C THR A 66 -3.54 -9.29 -1.48
N ASN A 67 -3.09 -10.36 -2.12
CA ASN A 67 -1.73 -10.89 -1.97
C ASN A 67 -0.97 -10.73 -3.29
N VAL A 68 0.16 -10.03 -3.25
CA VAL A 68 1.08 -9.90 -4.39
C VAL A 68 2.28 -10.79 -4.09
N ASN A 69 2.22 -12.05 -4.53
CA ASN A 69 3.23 -13.06 -4.22
C ASN A 69 4.41 -12.98 -5.19
N THR A 70 4.15 -12.71 -6.47
CA THR A 70 5.19 -12.50 -7.49
C THR A 70 4.75 -11.45 -8.50
N GLY A 71 5.71 -10.77 -9.14
CA GLY A 71 5.47 -9.75 -10.16
C GLY A 71 4.93 -8.44 -9.60
N ASN A 72 4.18 -7.72 -10.42
CA ASN A 72 3.71 -6.37 -10.11
C ASN A 72 2.18 -6.29 -10.10
N LEU A 73 1.63 -5.55 -9.16
CA LEU A 73 0.24 -5.10 -9.15
C LEU A 73 0.20 -3.59 -9.28
N THR A 74 -0.31 -3.09 -10.40
CA THR A 74 -0.51 -1.66 -10.66
C THR A 74 -1.99 -1.33 -10.59
N VAL A 75 -2.35 -0.36 -9.77
CA VAL A 75 -3.74 0.09 -9.60
C VAL A 75 -3.88 1.50 -10.16
N LYS A 76 -4.60 1.62 -11.27
CA LYS A 76 -4.95 2.88 -11.95
C LYS A 76 -6.36 3.35 -11.63
N GLY A 77 -7.18 2.49 -11.06
CA GLY A 77 -8.45 2.82 -10.46
C GLY A 77 -8.31 2.95 -8.94
N PHE A 78 -9.06 2.14 -8.20
CA PHE A 78 -9.06 2.08 -6.75
C PHE A 78 -8.95 0.63 -6.30
N LEU A 79 -8.08 0.31 -5.34
CA LEU A 79 -7.94 -1.08 -4.88
C LEU A 79 -9.04 -1.49 -3.88
N GLY A 80 -9.55 -0.54 -3.13
CA GLY A 80 -10.50 -0.79 -2.06
C GLY A 80 -9.84 -1.04 -0.71
N ASN A 81 -10.64 -1.13 0.33
CA ASN A 81 -10.17 -1.29 1.71
C ASN A 81 -9.75 -2.75 2.01
N THR A 82 -8.94 -3.32 1.14
CA THR A 82 -8.40 -4.68 1.26
C THR A 82 -7.16 -4.72 2.15
N ASN A 83 -6.89 -5.86 2.75
CA ASN A 83 -5.63 -6.11 3.45
C ASN A 83 -4.55 -6.52 2.44
N LEU A 84 -3.50 -5.72 2.31
CA LEU A 84 -2.47 -5.89 1.28
C LEU A 84 -1.21 -6.53 1.86
N THR A 85 -0.82 -7.68 1.28
CA THR A 85 0.45 -8.34 1.59
C THR A 85 1.30 -8.42 0.33
N ILE A 86 2.56 -7.99 0.42
CA ILE A 86 3.47 -7.94 -0.73
C ILE A 86 4.71 -8.76 -0.39
N ALA A 87 4.94 -9.83 -1.13
CA ALA A 87 6.10 -10.69 -0.95
C ALA A 87 7.39 -10.00 -1.41
N ALA A 88 8.53 -10.43 -0.88
CA ALA A 88 9.84 -9.93 -1.30
C ALA A 88 10.03 -10.12 -2.81
N GLY A 89 10.52 -9.09 -3.49
CA GLY A 89 10.70 -9.06 -4.94
C GLY A 89 9.47 -8.65 -5.75
N SER A 90 8.32 -8.50 -5.10
CA SER A 90 7.06 -8.04 -5.73
C SER A 90 6.84 -6.55 -5.48
N THR A 91 6.03 -5.92 -6.33
CA THR A 91 5.72 -4.49 -6.21
C THR A 91 4.22 -4.23 -6.30
N TYR A 92 3.74 -3.34 -5.45
CA TYR A 92 2.43 -2.69 -5.56
C TYR A 92 2.62 -1.22 -5.94
N SER A 93 1.94 -0.77 -7.00
CA SER A 93 1.98 0.63 -7.48
C SER A 93 0.59 1.26 -7.43
N VAL A 94 0.47 2.42 -6.78
CA VAL A 94 -0.75 3.24 -6.75
C VAL A 94 -0.64 4.30 -7.83
N GLU A 95 -1.35 4.18 -8.94
CA GLU A 95 -1.22 5.14 -10.06
C GLU A 95 -2.50 5.91 -10.38
N GLY A 96 -3.63 5.52 -9.79
CA GLY A 96 -4.94 6.11 -10.10
C GLY A 96 -5.33 7.35 -9.26
N GLY A 97 -4.49 7.77 -8.34
CA GLY A 97 -4.79 8.81 -7.36
C GLY A 97 -4.75 8.28 -5.92
N ASP A 98 -5.28 9.04 -4.98
CA ASP A 98 -5.29 8.65 -3.56
C ASP A 98 -6.03 7.32 -3.37
N ASP A 99 -5.42 6.41 -2.60
CA ASP A 99 -6.03 5.11 -2.30
C ASP A 99 -6.02 4.83 -0.80
N THR A 100 -7.04 4.10 -0.35
CA THR A 100 -7.16 3.67 1.04
C THR A 100 -7.27 2.16 1.11
N ILE A 101 -6.29 1.56 1.75
CA ILE A 101 -6.22 0.12 1.97
C ILE A 101 -6.35 -0.21 3.45
N GLY A 102 -6.68 -1.44 3.79
CA GLY A 102 -6.77 -1.93 5.16
C GLY A 102 -5.41 -1.85 5.86
N PHE A 103 -4.62 -2.89 5.79
CA PHE A 103 -3.24 -2.85 6.27
C PHE A 103 -2.24 -3.14 5.14
N ILE A 104 -1.00 -2.78 5.38
CA ILE A 104 0.15 -3.22 4.58
C ILE A 104 1.01 -4.17 5.40
N SER A 105 1.52 -5.22 4.75
CA SER A 105 2.45 -6.18 5.35
C SER A 105 3.36 -6.79 4.30
N GLY A 106 4.43 -7.45 4.75
CA GLY A 106 5.37 -8.14 3.87
C GLY A 106 6.69 -7.41 3.67
N ALA A 107 7.47 -7.87 2.68
CA ALA A 107 8.84 -7.42 2.42
C ALA A 107 9.05 -6.96 0.96
N GLY A 108 7.97 -6.82 0.20
CA GLY A 108 7.99 -6.29 -1.17
C GLY A 108 8.04 -4.77 -1.22
N ASN A 109 7.85 -4.22 -2.40
CA ASN A 109 7.91 -2.78 -2.61
C ASN A 109 6.53 -2.16 -2.78
N ILE A 110 6.39 -0.91 -2.33
CA ILE A 110 5.25 -0.05 -2.64
C ILE A 110 5.78 1.16 -3.39
N HIS A 111 5.13 1.52 -4.50
CA HIS A 111 5.42 2.75 -5.24
C HIS A 111 4.24 3.72 -5.12
N ILE A 112 4.51 4.93 -4.61
CA ILE A 112 3.53 6.01 -4.48
C ILE A 112 3.99 7.18 -5.36
N PRO A 113 3.31 7.49 -6.47
CA PRO A 113 3.66 8.60 -7.36
C PRO A 113 3.53 9.97 -6.68
N SER A 114 4.10 11.00 -7.32
CA SER A 114 3.95 12.38 -6.89
C SER A 114 2.50 12.81 -6.76
N GLY A 115 2.17 13.48 -5.66
CA GLY A 115 0.83 14.03 -5.41
C GLY A 115 -0.19 12.99 -4.98
N VAL A 116 0.17 11.71 -4.93
CA VAL A 116 -0.71 10.63 -4.47
C VAL A 116 -0.52 10.36 -2.98
N THR A 117 -1.61 10.11 -2.28
CA THR A 117 -1.60 9.69 -0.89
C THR A 117 -2.06 8.23 -0.77
N LEU A 118 -1.20 7.38 -0.26
CA LEU A 118 -1.59 6.05 0.19
C LEU A 118 -1.99 6.11 1.66
N THR A 119 -3.24 5.76 1.96
CA THR A 119 -3.73 5.65 3.33
C THR A 119 -3.83 4.20 3.73
N THR A 120 -3.23 3.83 4.87
CA THR A 120 -3.50 2.54 5.52
C THR A 120 -4.39 2.75 6.73
N SER A 121 -5.51 2.00 6.78
CA SER A 121 -6.56 2.16 7.79
C SER A 121 -6.87 0.82 8.46
N THR A 122 -6.14 0.51 9.53
CA THR A 122 -6.31 -0.76 10.24
C THR A 122 -6.30 -0.59 11.75
N ASN A 123 -7.03 -1.47 12.45
CA ASN A 123 -6.95 -1.63 13.91
C ASN A 123 -6.00 -2.78 14.30
N SER A 124 -5.44 -3.50 13.33
CA SER A 124 -4.48 -4.58 13.58
C SER A 124 -3.05 -4.07 13.60
N ASN A 125 -2.20 -4.72 14.37
CA ASN A 125 -0.77 -4.45 14.36
C ASN A 125 -0.12 -5.20 13.20
N THR A 126 0.66 -4.49 12.40
CA THR A 126 1.30 -5.03 11.19
C THR A 126 2.76 -4.60 11.09
N ASN A 127 3.53 -5.37 10.33
CA ASN A 127 4.91 -5.05 10.00
C ASN A 127 5.08 -5.04 8.48
N PHE A 128 5.66 -3.97 7.98
CA PHE A 128 6.11 -3.85 6.60
C PHE A 128 7.62 -3.64 6.59
N SER A 129 8.35 -4.62 6.07
CA SER A 129 9.80 -4.63 6.01
C SER A 129 10.37 -4.31 4.63
N GLY A 130 9.49 -4.12 3.66
CA GLY A 130 9.84 -3.70 2.32
C GLY A 130 10.14 -2.21 2.21
N VAL A 131 10.21 -1.73 0.99
CA VAL A 131 10.52 -0.32 0.69
C VAL A 131 9.27 0.38 0.17
N ILE A 132 8.87 1.45 0.82
CA ILE A 132 7.91 2.41 0.26
C ILE A 132 8.73 3.45 -0.50
N SER A 133 8.51 3.55 -1.79
CA SER A 133 9.25 4.42 -2.71
C SER A 133 8.32 5.40 -3.42
N GLY A 134 8.90 6.38 -4.08
CA GLY A 134 8.22 7.32 -4.95
C GLY A 134 9.24 8.04 -5.82
N PRO A 135 8.81 8.96 -6.67
CA PRO A 135 9.72 9.81 -7.40
C PRO A 135 10.66 10.59 -6.45
N SER A 136 11.88 10.83 -6.89
CA SER A 136 12.84 11.67 -6.16
C SER A 136 12.46 13.15 -6.28
N GLY A 137 12.74 13.93 -5.23
CA GLY A 137 12.47 15.37 -5.17
C GLY A 137 11.45 15.74 -4.08
N ASP A 138 11.18 17.03 -3.92
CA ASP A 138 10.35 17.54 -2.80
C ASP A 138 8.83 17.32 -2.98
N ILE A 139 8.40 16.77 -4.12
CA ILE A 139 6.99 16.48 -4.43
C ILE A 139 6.84 14.98 -4.64
N GLY A 140 6.89 14.22 -3.56
CA GLY A 140 6.72 12.77 -3.61
C GLY A 140 5.30 12.33 -3.25
N GLY A 141 5.07 11.02 -3.28
CA GLY A 141 3.86 10.41 -2.74
C GLY A 141 3.83 10.47 -1.22
N ASN A 142 2.65 10.56 -0.65
CA ASN A 142 2.43 10.71 0.79
C ASN A 142 1.97 9.39 1.42
N LEU A 143 2.30 9.20 2.69
CA LEU A 143 1.80 8.10 3.49
C LEU A 143 0.93 8.61 4.63
N THR A 144 -0.30 8.12 4.72
CA THR A 144 -1.19 8.38 5.86
C THR A 144 -1.47 7.09 6.62
N LYS A 145 -1.29 7.09 7.93
CA LYS A 145 -1.72 6.03 8.83
C LYS A 145 -2.95 6.48 9.59
N SER A 146 -4.02 5.71 9.46
CA SER A 146 -5.25 5.86 10.24
C SER A 146 -5.62 4.52 10.93
N GLY A 147 -6.71 4.50 11.71
CA GLY A 147 -7.07 3.34 12.53
C GLY A 147 -6.14 3.16 13.72
N ASN A 148 -6.55 2.34 14.70
CA ASN A 148 -5.92 2.27 16.02
C ASN A 148 -4.73 1.29 16.12
N GLY A 149 -4.48 0.50 15.07
CA GLY A 149 -3.38 -0.47 15.06
C GLY A 149 -2.00 0.17 14.94
N ASN A 150 -0.97 -0.61 15.21
CA ASN A 150 0.43 -0.23 15.00
C ASN A 150 0.91 -0.69 13.62
N LEU A 151 1.53 0.20 12.87
CA LEU A 151 2.28 -0.12 11.65
C LEU A 151 3.78 0.03 11.95
N THR A 152 4.50 -1.08 11.98
CA THR A 152 5.96 -1.05 12.06
C THR A 152 6.53 -0.94 10.65
N LEU A 153 7.30 0.12 10.40
CA LEU A 153 8.05 0.33 9.16
C LEU A 153 9.53 0.04 9.44
N SER A 154 9.99 -1.14 9.02
CA SER A 154 11.36 -1.58 9.29
C SER A 154 12.28 -1.50 8.07
N GLY A 155 11.73 -1.18 6.90
CA GLY A 155 12.50 -0.92 5.67
C GLY A 155 13.08 0.50 5.61
N ILE A 156 14.02 0.69 4.69
CA ILE A 156 14.53 2.03 4.34
C ILE A 156 13.62 2.60 3.26
N ASN A 157 12.72 3.50 3.65
CA ASN A 157 11.75 4.09 2.75
C ASN A 157 12.34 5.31 2.02
N THR A 158 11.90 5.54 0.79
CA THR A 158 12.44 6.59 -0.10
C THR A 158 11.35 7.47 -0.72
N TYR A 159 10.08 7.29 -0.35
CA TYR A 159 9.03 8.23 -0.76
C TYR A 159 9.36 9.64 -0.24
N ALA A 160 9.12 10.67 -1.06
CA ALA A 160 9.58 12.02 -0.75
C ALA A 160 8.49 12.96 -0.19
N GLY A 161 7.25 12.51 -0.13
CA GLY A 161 6.15 13.27 0.45
C GLY A 161 6.05 13.18 1.97
N SER A 162 4.98 13.72 2.52
CA SER A 162 4.74 13.77 3.95
C SER A 162 4.26 12.44 4.54
N THR A 163 4.50 12.28 5.84
CA THR A 163 3.89 11.23 6.66
C THR A 163 2.90 11.83 7.63
N THR A 164 1.64 11.37 7.57
CA THR A 164 0.59 11.81 8.49
C THR A 164 0.09 10.64 9.34
N ILE A 165 0.07 10.80 10.66
CA ILE A 165 -0.45 9.80 11.60
C ILE A 165 -1.72 10.35 12.24
N ARG A 166 -2.88 9.86 11.75
CA ARG A 166 -4.22 10.29 12.20
C ARG A 166 -4.79 9.40 13.29
N GLY A 167 -4.16 8.25 13.55
CA GLY A 167 -4.61 7.32 14.59
C GLY A 167 -3.65 6.14 14.70
N GLY A 168 -3.68 5.47 15.85
CA GLY A 168 -2.78 4.38 16.17
C GLY A 168 -1.32 4.81 16.21
N THR A 169 -0.43 3.93 15.78
CA THR A 169 1.01 4.15 15.91
C THR A 169 1.74 3.83 14.60
N ILE A 170 2.73 4.63 14.23
CA ILE A 170 3.83 4.21 13.35
C ILE A 170 5.05 3.96 14.23
N SER A 171 5.66 2.77 14.12
CA SER A 171 6.89 2.41 14.82
C SER A 171 8.04 2.33 13.82
N ILE A 172 9.15 3.01 14.12
CA ILE A 172 10.37 3.03 13.31
C ILE A 172 11.61 2.84 14.16
N SER A 173 12.69 2.33 13.57
CA SER A 173 14.00 2.18 14.22
C SER A 173 15.04 3.19 13.74
N ALA A 174 14.74 3.97 12.72
CA ALA A 174 15.60 5.00 12.13
C ALA A 174 14.75 6.06 11.41
N ASP A 175 15.31 7.25 11.20
CA ASP A 175 14.67 8.35 10.46
C ASP A 175 14.25 7.96 9.05
N SER A 176 15.02 7.08 8.38
CA SER A 176 14.68 6.53 7.06
C SER A 176 13.40 5.70 7.01
N GLY A 177 12.83 5.31 8.14
CA GLY A 177 11.50 4.71 8.21
C GLY A 177 10.39 5.65 7.72
N LEU A 178 10.61 6.95 7.74
CA LEU A 178 9.66 8.01 7.32
C LEU A 178 9.92 8.54 5.89
N GLY A 179 10.55 7.76 5.03
CA GLY A 179 10.84 8.18 3.65
C GLY A 179 12.10 9.05 3.52
N ALA A 180 12.27 9.67 2.36
CA ALA A 180 13.39 10.54 2.09
C ALA A 180 13.36 11.80 3.00
N VAL A 181 14.55 12.31 3.33
CA VAL A 181 14.68 13.57 4.06
C VAL A 181 14.45 14.72 3.09
N PRO A 182 13.61 15.72 3.43
CA PRO A 182 13.47 16.92 2.60
C PRO A 182 14.79 17.68 2.45
N GLY A 183 15.01 18.28 1.28
CA GLY A 183 16.22 19.08 1.01
C GLY A 183 16.32 20.35 1.86
N SER A 184 15.20 20.85 2.38
CA SER A 184 15.08 22.00 3.29
C SER A 184 14.03 21.74 4.36
N ALA A 185 14.01 22.57 5.40
CA ALA A 185 12.98 22.50 6.45
C ALA A 185 11.58 22.63 5.83
N THR A 186 10.74 21.60 6.00
CA THR A 186 9.43 21.47 5.35
C THR A 186 8.35 21.29 6.42
N ALA A 187 7.54 22.34 6.59
CA ALA A 187 6.44 22.34 7.56
C ALA A 187 5.47 21.18 7.30
N GLY A 188 5.14 20.42 8.36
CA GLY A 188 4.20 19.32 8.28
C GLY A 188 4.68 18.11 7.48
N HIS A 189 5.99 17.99 7.20
CA HIS A 189 6.52 16.79 6.58
C HIS A 189 6.25 15.54 7.44
N LEU A 190 6.20 15.72 8.75
CA LEU A 190 5.65 14.75 9.70
C LEU A 190 4.49 15.40 10.45
N THR A 191 3.30 14.86 10.33
CA THR A 191 2.10 15.38 11.02
C THR A 191 1.55 14.32 11.98
N LEU A 192 1.43 14.67 13.27
CA LEU A 192 0.78 13.85 14.29
C LEU A 192 -0.58 14.47 14.60
N ASN A 193 -1.64 13.90 14.04
CA ASN A 193 -3.01 14.37 14.21
C ASN A 193 -3.87 13.26 14.85
N GLY A 194 -3.68 13.03 16.12
CA GLY A 194 -4.36 11.99 16.88
C GLY A 194 -3.65 10.63 16.91
N GLY A 195 -2.51 10.49 16.23
CA GLY A 195 -1.70 9.27 16.25
C GLY A 195 -0.34 9.47 16.94
N THR A 196 0.43 8.40 17.02
CA THR A 196 1.73 8.34 17.72
C THR A 196 2.84 7.90 16.79
N LEU A 197 4.00 8.55 16.87
CA LEU A 197 5.27 8.03 16.35
C LEU A 197 6.03 7.36 17.49
N GLU A 198 6.37 6.09 17.31
CA GLU A 198 7.13 5.30 18.28
C GLU A 198 8.55 5.04 17.77
N ALA A 199 9.56 5.39 18.57
CA ALA A 199 10.97 5.05 18.31
C ALA A 199 11.30 3.69 18.93
N LYS A 200 11.63 2.70 18.12
CA LYS A 200 12.07 1.36 18.59
C LYS A 200 13.57 1.28 18.90
N ALA A 201 14.34 2.29 18.50
CA ALA A 201 15.76 2.43 18.75
C ALA A 201 16.12 3.90 18.93
N SER A 202 17.35 4.18 19.42
CA SER A 202 17.85 5.54 19.49
C SER A 202 18.27 6.01 18.09
N PHE A 203 17.67 7.11 17.63
CA PHE A 203 18.04 7.81 16.39
C PHE A 203 17.68 9.29 16.52
N THR A 204 18.17 10.10 15.61
CA THR A 204 17.81 11.52 15.50
C THR A 204 16.92 11.72 14.31
N LEU A 205 15.74 12.33 14.52
CA LEU A 205 14.94 12.83 13.41
C LEU A 205 15.67 14.00 12.72
N ASN A 206 15.70 13.99 11.41
CA ASN A 206 16.30 15.07 10.66
C ASN A 206 15.50 16.36 10.87
N PRO A 207 16.15 17.50 11.20
CA PRO A 207 15.46 18.76 11.48
C PRO A 207 14.65 19.30 10.29
N ASN A 208 14.97 18.91 9.06
CA ASN A 208 14.18 19.27 7.89
C ASN A 208 12.79 18.63 7.88
N ARG A 209 12.56 17.60 8.71
CA ARG A 209 11.23 17.04 8.94
C ARG A 209 10.53 17.82 10.04
N GLU A 210 10.05 19.00 9.74
CA GLU A 210 9.28 19.77 10.72
C GLU A 210 8.02 19.00 11.14
N ILE A 211 7.84 18.89 12.46
CA ILE A 211 6.70 18.17 13.05
C ILE A 211 5.55 19.15 13.26
N SER A 212 4.39 18.80 12.74
CA SER A 212 3.12 19.48 13.04
C SER A 212 2.28 18.63 13.99
N LEU A 213 1.73 19.26 15.02
CA LEU A 213 0.78 18.66 15.93
C LEU A 213 -0.62 19.20 15.64
N GLY A 214 -1.59 18.31 15.42
CA GLY A 214 -2.99 18.66 15.15
C GLY A 214 -3.88 18.40 16.34
#